data_360ea240f08fc051d3514f307ccd4da8
#
_entry.id   360ea240f08fc051d3514f307ccd4da8
#
_cell.length_a   1.000
_cell.length_b   1.000
_cell.length_c   1.000
_cell.angle_alpha   90.00
_cell.angle_beta   90.00
_cell.angle_gamma   90.00
#
_symmetry.space_group_name_H-M   'P 1'
#
loop_
_entity.id
_entity.type
_entity.pdbx_description
1 polymer ?
#
loop_
_entity_poly.entity_id
_entity_poly.type
_entity_poly.pdbx_seq_one_letter_code
_entity_poly.pdbx_strand_id
1 'polypeptide(L)'
;MAGANATKAQHEVALTIPAFYCPIEGARHPAVEAIERRCVEWIDQFQFCKTPAERTWLLASFSADFCARFAPRGTFDGLLLYAQWVYWAFAFDDAFCDEGPMSTDPGAFGIYAGQVQRALEVSCSSEGPDNSDLVHKDPYIAALCDIGYRARRLATPTQRRRLLDNHRRWLFGVQWQISNRAKKLTPGLDDYFGMRLGSCAGALTLGWIEIANQTEVPPAEMDLPAVQALTEMASLVAAMDNDRHSLPKDTVLDLADQNFAIVIAQHHHLDINQALQDAIAIRDRILVRFLDLRAQVRPNASEALGQYLDNLGHAVRGNADWGMRVTRYHNYADRCTAPELIYTNQHLNWAAQPADKRTDSLPYPSLRWWWDDNLVVGNVSESSPTGTNRRI
;
A
#
# COMPACT_ATOMS: atom_id res chain seq x y z
N MET A 1 44.10 -7.10 -36.88
CA MET A 1 42.99 -7.81 -36.24
C MET A 1 42.07 -6.72 -35.68
N ALA A 2 40.99 -6.46 -36.38
CA ALA A 2 40.00 -5.49 -35.98
C ALA A 2 38.95 -6.23 -35.13
N GLY A 3 38.89 -5.85 -33.84
CA GLY A 3 37.84 -6.34 -32.93
C GLY A 3 36.50 -5.70 -33.30
N ALA A 4 35.60 -6.49 -33.76
CA ALA A 4 34.22 -6.07 -33.97
C ALA A 4 33.56 -5.82 -32.60
N ASN A 5 33.38 -4.54 -32.24
CA ASN A 5 32.41 -4.14 -31.21
C ASN A 5 31.00 -4.45 -31.76
N ALA A 6 30.45 -5.58 -31.38
CA ALA A 6 29.04 -5.85 -31.54
C ALA A 6 28.29 -4.91 -30.55
N THR A 7 27.83 -3.78 -31.04
CA THR A 7 26.80 -2.99 -30.37
C THR A 7 25.59 -3.88 -30.21
N LYS A 8 25.28 -4.28 -28.97
CA LYS A 8 23.98 -4.86 -28.63
C LYS A 8 22.91 -3.90 -29.09
N ALA A 9 22.10 -4.31 -30.06
CA ALA A 9 20.92 -3.56 -30.46
C ALA A 9 20.05 -3.41 -29.19
N GLN A 10 19.92 -2.20 -28.69
CA GLN A 10 18.99 -1.86 -27.64
C GLN A 10 17.60 -1.98 -28.23
N HIS A 11 16.82 -2.96 -27.79
CA HIS A 11 15.41 -3.03 -28.12
C HIS A 11 14.68 -2.02 -27.23
N GLU A 12 14.32 -0.88 -27.80
CA GLU A 12 13.38 0.05 -27.19
C GLU A 12 12.02 -0.62 -27.08
N VAL A 13 11.57 -0.86 -25.84
CA VAL A 13 10.19 -1.32 -25.59
C VAL A 13 9.36 -0.10 -25.24
N ALA A 14 8.51 0.33 -26.18
CA ALA A 14 7.55 1.38 -25.92
C ALA A 14 6.45 0.87 -24.98
N LEU A 15 6.38 1.43 -23.76
CA LEU A 15 5.30 1.16 -22.82
C LEU A 15 4.14 2.13 -23.04
N THR A 16 2.95 1.58 -23.26
CA THR A 16 1.71 2.35 -23.28
C THR A 16 0.97 2.13 -21.96
N ILE A 17 1.01 3.13 -21.09
CA ILE A 17 0.26 3.08 -19.82
C ILE A 17 -1.20 3.45 -20.09
N PRO A 18 -2.15 2.52 -19.91
CA PRO A 18 -3.56 2.79 -20.20
C PRO A 18 -4.19 3.74 -19.17
N ALA A 19 -5.29 4.39 -19.56
CA ALA A 19 -6.05 5.28 -18.70
C ALA A 19 -6.60 4.56 -17.46
N PHE A 20 -6.74 5.30 -16.36
CA PHE A 20 -7.30 4.79 -15.10
C PHE A 20 -8.83 4.93 -15.12
N TYR A 21 -9.55 3.90 -14.72
CA TYR A 21 -10.96 4.01 -14.39
C TYR A 21 -11.14 4.17 -12.88
N CYS A 22 -11.82 5.24 -12.46
CA CYS A 22 -12.29 5.41 -11.09
C CYS A 22 -13.42 6.45 -11.08
N PRO A 23 -14.68 6.05 -10.78
CA PRO A 23 -15.81 6.96 -10.74
C PRO A 23 -15.91 7.77 -9.44
N ILE A 24 -14.99 7.54 -8.49
CA ILE A 24 -14.95 8.25 -7.22
C ILE A 24 -14.32 9.62 -7.42
N GLU A 25 -14.92 10.65 -6.84
CA GLU A 25 -14.37 12.00 -6.88
C GLU A 25 -13.10 12.10 -6.01
N GLY A 26 -12.10 12.82 -6.52
CA GLY A 26 -10.87 13.09 -5.77
C GLY A 26 -11.11 14.12 -4.68
N ALA A 27 -10.51 13.89 -3.53
CA ALA A 27 -10.49 14.84 -2.41
C ALA A 27 -9.06 15.01 -1.90
N ARG A 28 -8.78 16.15 -1.24
CA ARG A 28 -7.45 16.46 -0.71
C ARG A 28 -7.58 17.38 0.50
N HIS A 29 -6.89 17.09 1.56
CA HIS A 29 -6.89 17.94 2.76
C HIS A 29 -6.18 19.28 2.47
N PRO A 30 -6.71 20.43 2.91
CA PRO A 30 -6.17 21.75 2.55
C PRO A 30 -4.81 22.08 3.19
N ALA A 31 -4.42 21.44 4.29
CA ALA A 31 -3.18 21.75 5.02
C ALA A 31 -1.94 20.96 4.52
N VAL A 32 -2.00 20.37 3.32
CA VAL A 32 -0.93 19.50 2.79
C VAL A 32 0.44 20.15 2.86
N GLU A 33 0.58 21.39 2.41
CA GLU A 33 1.87 22.08 2.35
C GLU A 33 2.45 22.37 3.75
N ALA A 34 1.58 22.57 4.75
CA ALA A 34 2.02 22.75 6.14
C ALA A 34 2.46 21.40 6.75
N ILE A 35 1.73 20.32 6.46
CA ILE A 35 2.09 18.96 6.88
C ILE A 35 3.42 18.56 6.24
N GLU A 36 3.59 18.82 4.94
CA GLU A 36 4.83 18.51 4.21
C GLU A 36 6.05 19.16 4.86
N ARG A 37 6.00 20.48 5.15
CA ARG A 37 7.11 21.17 5.83
C ARG A 37 7.48 20.51 7.16
N ARG A 38 6.48 20.10 7.95
CA ARG A 38 6.72 19.41 9.23
C ARG A 38 7.29 17.99 9.05
N CYS A 39 6.92 17.32 7.96
CA CYS A 39 7.52 16.02 7.60
C CYS A 39 8.99 16.18 7.24
N VAL A 40 9.34 17.19 6.44
CA VAL A 40 10.73 17.47 6.05
C VAL A 40 11.59 17.77 7.29
N GLU A 41 11.11 18.64 8.20
CA GLU A 41 11.79 18.94 9.47
C GLU A 41 12.03 17.65 10.29
N TRP A 42 11.07 16.76 10.34
CA TRP A 42 11.15 15.49 11.06
C TRP A 42 12.14 14.51 10.40
N ILE A 43 12.14 14.40 9.07
CA ILE A 43 13.11 13.58 8.32
C ILE A 43 14.54 14.07 8.62
N ASP A 44 14.76 15.39 8.60
CA ASP A 44 16.06 15.99 8.87
C ASP A 44 16.50 15.79 10.34
N GLN A 45 15.56 15.74 11.27
CA GLN A 45 15.82 15.46 12.69
C GLN A 45 16.33 14.02 12.90
N PHE A 46 15.69 13.02 12.28
CA PHE A 46 16.05 11.62 12.48
C PHE A 46 17.17 11.11 11.59
N GLN A 47 17.46 11.78 10.49
CA GLN A 47 18.61 11.53 9.60
C GLN A 47 18.71 10.06 9.11
N PHE A 48 17.59 9.40 8.85
CA PHE A 48 17.62 8.04 8.32
C PHE A 48 17.98 7.96 6.82
N CYS A 49 17.99 9.08 6.08
CA CYS A 49 18.61 9.17 4.76
C CYS A 49 20.11 9.39 4.91
N LYS A 50 20.91 8.50 4.35
CA LYS A 50 22.39 8.53 4.49
C LYS A 50 23.05 9.56 3.58
N THR A 51 22.41 9.89 2.45
CA THR A 51 22.95 10.80 1.43
C THR A 51 21.92 11.86 1.02
N PRO A 52 22.36 13.02 0.49
CA PRO A 52 21.45 14.00 -0.09
C PRO A 52 20.60 13.43 -1.24
N ALA A 53 21.14 12.47 -2.01
CA ALA A 53 20.42 11.82 -3.09
C ALA A 53 19.25 10.97 -2.58
N GLU A 54 19.48 10.14 -1.54
CA GLU A 54 18.41 9.38 -0.87
C GLU A 54 17.33 10.30 -0.31
N ARG A 55 17.73 11.40 0.34
CA ARG A 55 16.79 12.39 0.85
C ARG A 55 15.94 13.01 -0.27
N THR A 56 16.57 13.42 -1.37
CA THR A 56 15.86 13.98 -2.53
C THR A 56 14.87 12.96 -3.11
N TRP A 57 15.30 11.72 -3.22
CA TRP A 57 14.47 10.63 -3.70
C TRP A 57 13.28 10.34 -2.78
N LEU A 58 13.50 10.34 -1.47
CA LEU A 58 12.42 10.16 -0.49
C LEU A 58 11.39 11.29 -0.58
N LEU A 59 11.85 12.55 -0.64
CA LEU A 59 10.97 13.72 -0.76
C LEU A 59 10.20 13.74 -2.09
N ALA A 60 10.72 13.09 -3.14
CA ALA A 60 10.02 12.93 -4.41
C ALA A 60 8.73 12.09 -4.30
N SER A 61 8.51 11.37 -3.19
CA SER A 61 7.25 10.67 -2.90
C SER A 61 6.11 11.61 -2.51
N PHE A 62 6.40 12.81 -2.01
CA PHE A 62 5.41 13.78 -1.51
C PHE A 62 4.32 13.10 -0.66
N SER A 63 4.75 12.41 0.39
CA SER A 63 3.89 11.53 1.20
C SER A 63 2.78 12.28 1.94
N ALA A 64 2.96 13.57 2.22
CA ALA A 64 1.88 14.39 2.76
C ALA A 64 0.70 14.53 1.79
N ASP A 65 0.94 14.66 0.47
CA ASP A 65 -0.12 14.70 -0.54
C ASP A 65 -0.84 13.35 -0.64
N PHE A 66 -0.08 12.23 -0.57
CA PHE A 66 -0.65 10.89 -0.50
C PHE A 66 -1.64 10.75 0.66
N CYS A 67 -1.21 11.04 1.89
CA CYS A 67 -2.04 10.91 3.10
C CYS A 67 -3.23 11.87 3.09
N ALA A 68 -3.04 13.09 2.58
CA ALA A 68 -4.08 14.10 2.45
C ALA A 68 -5.21 13.68 1.49
N ARG A 69 -4.91 12.81 0.52
CA ARG A 69 -5.91 12.24 -0.38
C ARG A 69 -6.63 11.05 0.21
N PHE A 70 -5.97 10.27 1.06
CA PHE A 70 -6.53 9.09 1.72
C PHE A 70 -7.48 9.48 2.87
N ALA A 71 -7.14 10.52 3.62
CA ALA A 71 -7.94 11.01 4.73
C ALA A 71 -8.18 12.53 4.60
N PRO A 72 -8.98 12.98 3.61
CA PRO A 72 -9.16 14.40 3.31
C PRO A 72 -9.86 15.19 4.41
N ARG A 73 -10.45 14.52 5.40
CA ARG A 73 -11.10 15.10 6.59
C ARG A 73 -10.31 14.86 7.88
N GLY A 74 -9.09 14.32 7.78
CA GLY A 74 -8.24 14.03 8.93
C GLY A 74 -7.90 15.28 9.74
N THR A 75 -7.54 15.09 11.01
CA THR A 75 -6.99 16.17 11.81
C THR A 75 -5.56 16.49 11.36
N PHE A 76 -5.09 17.71 11.62
CA PHE A 76 -3.72 18.10 11.26
C PHE A 76 -2.68 17.16 11.90
N ASP A 77 -2.80 16.92 13.21
CA ASP A 77 -1.84 16.07 13.95
C ASP A 77 -1.91 14.59 13.52
N GLY A 78 -3.13 14.10 13.26
CA GLY A 78 -3.33 12.74 12.76
C GLY A 78 -2.74 12.54 11.37
N LEU A 79 -2.97 13.49 10.45
CA LEU A 79 -2.39 13.47 9.10
C LEU A 79 -0.87 13.65 9.12
N LEU A 80 -0.34 14.52 10.00
CA LEU A 80 1.09 14.70 10.15
C LEU A 80 1.77 13.39 10.59
N LEU A 81 1.21 12.72 11.59
CA LEU A 81 1.75 11.44 12.05
C LEU A 81 1.66 10.36 10.96
N TYR A 82 0.53 10.30 10.26
CA TYR A 82 0.33 9.39 9.14
C TYR A 82 1.34 9.65 8.01
N ALA A 83 1.55 10.89 7.60
CA ALA A 83 2.50 11.26 6.56
C ALA A 83 3.95 10.95 6.95
N GLN A 84 4.34 11.16 8.20
CA GLN A 84 5.65 10.80 8.71
C GLN A 84 5.87 9.29 8.71
N TRP A 85 4.83 8.50 9.06
CA TRP A 85 4.91 7.05 8.90
C TRP A 85 5.05 6.63 7.43
N VAL A 86 4.32 7.24 6.49
CA VAL A 86 4.45 6.92 5.06
C VAL A 86 5.83 7.27 4.53
N TYR A 87 6.41 8.40 4.92
CA TYR A 87 7.80 8.74 4.60
C TYR A 87 8.80 7.71 5.15
N TRP A 88 8.61 7.32 6.41
CA TRP A 88 9.42 6.28 7.01
C TRP A 88 9.29 4.95 6.26
N ALA A 89 8.07 4.56 5.90
CA ALA A 89 7.78 3.33 5.18
C ALA A 89 8.44 3.30 3.79
N PHE A 90 8.38 4.39 3.03
CA PHE A 90 9.09 4.49 1.74
C PHE A 90 10.61 4.39 1.90
N ALA A 91 11.18 5.06 2.89
CA ALA A 91 12.62 4.98 3.14
C ALA A 91 13.05 3.57 3.59
N PHE A 92 12.23 2.91 4.43
CA PHE A 92 12.46 1.55 4.86
C PHE A 92 12.36 0.55 3.69
N ASP A 93 11.36 0.71 2.85
CA ASP A 93 11.13 -0.13 1.67
C ASP A 93 12.30 -0.03 0.69
N ASP A 94 12.68 1.19 0.33
CA ASP A 94 13.83 1.43 -0.55
C ASP A 94 15.13 0.83 0.02
N ALA A 95 15.40 0.99 1.32
CA ALA A 95 16.68 0.60 1.91
C ALA A 95 16.81 -0.90 2.23
N PHE A 96 15.71 -1.58 2.54
CA PHE A 96 15.75 -2.93 3.09
C PHE A 96 14.88 -3.95 2.35
N CYS A 97 13.84 -3.50 1.62
CA CYS A 97 12.91 -4.39 0.93
C CYS A 97 13.21 -4.49 -0.57
N ASP A 98 13.45 -3.37 -1.23
CA ASP A 98 13.67 -3.31 -2.68
C ASP A 98 15.16 -3.28 -3.04
N GLU A 99 15.95 -2.52 -2.31
CA GLU A 99 17.38 -2.32 -2.56
C GLU A 99 18.22 -2.81 -1.37
N GLY A 100 19.52 -2.84 -1.54
CA GLY A 100 20.46 -3.23 -0.49
C GLY A 100 20.53 -4.74 -0.22
N PRO A 101 21.43 -5.16 0.68
CA PRO A 101 21.74 -6.59 0.86
C PRO A 101 20.60 -7.41 1.47
N MET A 102 19.68 -6.79 2.22
CA MET A 102 18.54 -7.53 2.81
C MET A 102 17.45 -7.85 1.79
N SER A 103 17.37 -7.13 0.67
CA SER A 103 16.35 -7.36 -0.36
C SER A 103 16.43 -8.74 -1.03
N THR A 104 17.53 -9.46 -0.81
CA THR A 104 17.75 -10.83 -1.30
C THR A 104 18.19 -11.81 -0.19
N ASP A 105 18.18 -11.37 1.07
CA ASP A 105 18.50 -12.19 2.24
C ASP A 105 17.32 -12.25 3.22
N PRO A 106 16.41 -13.24 3.05
CA PRO A 106 15.25 -13.37 3.92
C PRO A 106 15.61 -13.64 5.40
N GLY A 107 16.79 -14.20 5.67
CA GLY A 107 17.26 -14.45 7.04
C GLY A 107 17.63 -13.15 7.75
N ALA A 108 18.46 -12.32 7.11
CA ALA A 108 18.83 -11.00 7.63
C ALA A 108 17.62 -10.08 7.78
N PHE A 109 16.76 -10.04 6.75
CA PHE A 109 15.53 -9.25 6.81
C PHE A 109 14.62 -9.68 7.96
N GLY A 110 14.41 -11.00 8.17
CA GLY A 110 13.53 -11.51 9.22
C GLY A 110 14.00 -11.13 10.62
N ILE A 111 15.30 -11.11 10.88
CA ILE A 111 15.88 -10.64 12.15
C ILE A 111 15.59 -9.13 12.34
N TYR A 112 15.89 -8.33 11.32
CA TYR A 112 15.70 -6.87 11.39
C TYR A 112 14.22 -6.49 11.48
N ALA A 113 13.35 -7.12 10.71
CA ALA A 113 11.91 -6.93 10.77
C ALA A 113 11.34 -7.24 12.18
N GLY A 114 11.85 -8.29 12.83
CA GLY A 114 11.51 -8.61 14.23
C GLY A 114 11.92 -7.51 15.20
N GLN A 115 13.11 -6.92 15.06
CA GLN A 115 13.59 -5.80 15.87
C GLN A 115 12.74 -4.54 15.65
N VAL A 116 12.45 -4.20 14.41
CA VAL A 116 11.60 -3.06 14.00
C VAL A 116 10.19 -3.23 14.57
N GLN A 117 9.59 -4.41 14.41
CA GLN A 117 8.27 -4.70 14.98
C GLN A 117 8.25 -4.56 16.51
N ARG A 118 9.27 -5.10 17.18
CA ARG A 118 9.36 -5.01 18.64
C ARG A 118 9.51 -3.58 19.13
N ALA A 119 10.31 -2.77 18.45
CA ALA A 119 10.48 -1.35 18.76
C ALA A 119 9.14 -0.58 18.68
N LEU A 120 8.36 -0.83 17.63
CA LEU A 120 7.02 -0.24 17.48
C LEU A 120 6.07 -0.68 18.60
N GLU A 121 6.05 -1.98 18.95
CA GLU A 121 5.22 -2.52 20.05
C GLU A 121 5.52 -1.86 21.40
N VAL A 122 6.80 -1.72 21.72
CA VAL A 122 7.24 -1.09 22.98
C VAL A 122 6.85 0.37 23.00
N SER A 123 7.14 1.12 21.94
CA SER A 123 6.85 2.56 21.86
C SER A 123 5.35 2.87 21.86
N CYS A 124 4.52 2.00 21.29
CA CYS A 124 3.05 2.11 21.39
C CYS A 124 2.49 1.76 22.79
N SER A 125 3.27 1.12 23.65
CA SER A 125 2.81 0.61 24.95
C SER A 125 3.42 1.33 26.16
N SER A 126 4.65 1.84 26.04
CA SER A 126 5.40 2.44 27.16
C SER A 126 5.18 3.96 27.27
N GLU A 127 5.48 4.53 28.47
CA GLU A 127 5.29 5.97 28.74
C GLU A 127 6.53 6.85 28.45
N GLY A 128 7.62 6.29 28.02
CA GLY A 128 8.85 7.03 27.78
C GLY A 128 9.62 6.53 26.56
N PRO A 129 10.59 7.31 26.10
CA PRO A 129 11.47 6.87 25.03
C PRO A 129 12.17 5.57 25.44
N ASP A 130 12.21 4.63 24.50
CA ASP A 130 13.01 3.42 24.67
C ASP A 130 14.49 3.82 24.65
N ASN A 131 15.15 3.73 25.80
CA ASN A 131 16.58 3.98 25.94
C ASN A 131 17.42 2.76 25.56
N SER A 132 16.87 1.83 24.76
CA SER A 132 17.62 0.68 24.27
C SER A 132 18.76 1.13 23.36
N ASP A 133 19.84 0.36 23.38
CA ASP A 133 20.99 0.56 22.49
C ASP A 133 20.62 0.57 21.00
N LEU A 134 19.50 -0.08 20.62
CA LEU A 134 19.00 -0.12 19.25
C LEU A 134 18.47 1.24 18.82
N VAL A 135 17.68 1.92 19.67
CA VAL A 135 17.16 3.27 19.38
C VAL A 135 18.29 4.27 19.15
N HIS A 136 19.40 4.15 19.91
CA HIS A 136 20.51 5.07 19.79
C HIS A 136 21.42 4.80 18.58
N LYS A 137 21.39 3.60 18.02
CA LYS A 137 22.29 3.17 16.93
C LYS A 137 21.64 3.12 15.55
N ASP A 138 20.31 2.99 15.51
CA ASP A 138 19.54 2.81 14.28
C ASP A 138 18.54 3.96 14.08
N PRO A 139 18.77 4.86 13.12
CA PRO A 139 17.89 6.00 12.87
C PRO A 139 16.49 5.59 12.39
N TYR A 140 16.34 4.46 11.69
CA TYR A 140 15.02 3.95 11.30
C TYR A 140 14.21 3.50 12.51
N ILE A 141 14.85 2.79 13.44
CA ILE A 141 14.19 2.36 14.69
C ILE A 141 13.87 3.57 15.56
N ALA A 142 14.79 4.55 15.67
CA ALA A 142 14.54 5.77 16.44
C ALA A 142 13.36 6.57 15.90
N ALA A 143 13.27 6.75 14.58
CA ALA A 143 12.16 7.43 13.93
C ALA A 143 10.83 6.69 14.13
N LEU A 144 10.84 5.36 14.01
CA LEU A 144 9.64 4.54 14.23
C LEU A 144 9.16 4.57 15.68
N CYS A 145 10.08 4.60 16.66
CA CYS A 145 9.74 4.78 18.07
C CYS A 145 9.05 6.12 18.33
N ASP A 146 9.53 7.22 17.74
CA ASP A 146 8.84 8.53 17.82
C ASP A 146 7.40 8.45 17.27
N ILE A 147 7.22 7.78 16.13
CA ILE A 147 5.90 7.52 15.57
C ILE A 147 5.04 6.73 16.57
N GLY A 148 5.57 5.66 17.14
CA GLY A 148 4.87 4.82 18.12
C GLY A 148 4.41 5.60 19.36
N TYR A 149 5.26 6.45 19.94
CA TYR A 149 4.92 7.31 21.09
C TYR A 149 3.79 8.27 20.77
N ARG A 150 3.82 8.87 19.58
CA ARG A 150 2.77 9.80 19.18
C ARG A 150 1.49 9.06 18.81
N ALA A 151 1.57 7.90 18.17
CA ALA A 151 0.42 7.03 17.92
C ALA A 151 -0.25 6.61 19.21
N ARG A 152 0.50 6.32 20.27
CA ARG A 152 -0.05 6.01 21.60
C ARG A 152 -0.93 7.13 22.17
N ARG A 153 -0.62 8.39 21.88
CA ARG A 153 -1.37 9.56 22.36
C ARG A 153 -2.61 9.85 21.52
N LEU A 154 -2.53 9.58 20.21
CA LEU A 154 -3.58 9.90 19.26
C LEU A 154 -4.55 8.75 19.03
N ALA A 155 -4.10 7.49 19.15
CA ALA A 155 -4.88 6.32 18.82
C ALA A 155 -5.45 5.65 20.09
N THR A 156 -6.64 5.09 19.98
CA THR A 156 -7.25 4.26 21.00
C THR A 156 -6.49 2.92 21.17
N PRO A 157 -6.70 2.18 22.26
CA PRO A 157 -6.13 0.83 22.39
C PRO A 157 -6.46 -0.11 21.24
N THR A 158 -7.69 -0.04 20.71
CA THR A 158 -8.15 -0.85 19.57
C THR A 158 -7.40 -0.48 18.29
N GLN A 159 -7.31 0.81 17.97
CA GLN A 159 -6.59 1.31 16.81
C GLN A 159 -5.10 0.94 16.86
N ARG A 160 -4.46 1.05 18.03
CA ARG A 160 -3.06 0.63 18.20
C ARG A 160 -2.86 -0.86 17.95
N ARG A 161 -3.76 -1.72 18.48
CA ARG A 161 -3.71 -3.16 18.21
C ARG A 161 -3.80 -3.43 16.70
N ARG A 162 -4.77 -2.83 16.00
CA ARG A 162 -4.91 -2.93 14.54
C ARG A 162 -3.66 -2.46 13.80
N LEU A 163 -3.09 -1.35 14.23
CA LEU A 163 -1.85 -0.82 13.67
C LEU A 163 -0.71 -1.83 13.79
N LEU A 164 -0.49 -2.40 14.99
CA LEU A 164 0.58 -3.36 15.24
C LEU A 164 0.36 -4.68 14.48
N ASP A 165 -0.87 -5.15 14.37
CA ASP A 165 -1.20 -6.37 13.65
C ASP A 165 -1.02 -6.18 12.12
N ASN A 166 -1.45 -5.04 11.59
CA ASN A 166 -1.24 -4.70 10.18
C ASN A 166 0.26 -4.47 9.85
N HIS A 167 1.04 -3.93 10.80
CA HIS A 167 2.49 -3.77 10.62
C HIS A 167 3.19 -5.13 10.55
N ARG A 168 2.82 -6.10 11.40
CA ARG A 168 3.30 -7.49 11.28
C ARG A 168 2.92 -8.12 9.95
N ARG A 169 1.66 -7.92 9.51
CA ARG A 169 1.17 -8.44 8.21
C ARG A 169 2.00 -7.89 7.05
N TRP A 170 2.34 -6.61 7.09
CA TRP A 170 3.21 -5.98 6.09
C TRP A 170 4.60 -6.60 6.08
N LEU A 171 5.29 -6.65 7.22
CA LEU A 171 6.63 -7.23 7.31
C LEU A 171 6.65 -8.70 6.89
N PHE A 172 5.61 -9.47 7.20
CA PHE A 172 5.48 -10.86 6.75
C PHE A 172 5.27 -10.98 5.23
N GLY A 173 4.49 -10.09 4.64
CA GLY A 173 4.32 -10.00 3.19
C GLY A 173 5.61 -9.64 2.46
N VAL A 174 6.38 -8.69 2.99
CA VAL A 174 7.71 -8.32 2.48
C VAL A 174 8.70 -9.49 2.63
N GLN A 175 8.65 -10.22 3.75
CA GLN A 175 9.45 -11.44 3.94
C GLN A 175 9.17 -12.49 2.83
N TRP A 176 7.92 -12.65 2.43
CA TRP A 176 7.54 -13.54 1.32
C TRP A 176 8.12 -13.03 -0.01
N GLN A 177 7.96 -11.73 -0.30
CA GLN A 177 8.51 -11.08 -1.51
C GLN A 177 10.02 -11.27 -1.61
N ILE A 178 10.78 -10.98 -0.54
CA ILE A 178 12.24 -11.16 -0.47
C ILE A 178 12.61 -12.64 -0.66
N SER A 179 11.83 -13.57 -0.09
CA SER A 179 12.06 -15.01 -0.25
C SER A 179 11.90 -15.47 -1.70
N ASN A 180 10.91 -14.93 -2.42
CA ASN A 180 10.74 -15.17 -3.86
C ASN A 180 11.94 -14.64 -4.65
N ARG A 181 12.37 -13.40 -4.38
CA ARG A 181 13.53 -12.78 -5.04
C ARG A 181 14.82 -13.55 -4.78
N ALA A 182 15.09 -13.97 -3.54
CA ALA A 182 16.26 -14.78 -3.18
C ALA A 182 16.29 -16.11 -3.92
N LYS A 183 15.13 -16.71 -4.19
CA LYS A 183 15.00 -17.96 -4.96
C LYS A 183 14.87 -17.73 -6.46
N LYS A 184 14.85 -16.48 -6.94
CA LYS A 184 14.55 -16.12 -8.34
C LYS A 184 13.23 -16.73 -8.82
N LEU A 185 12.21 -16.72 -7.97
CA LEU A 185 10.90 -17.31 -8.21
C LEU A 185 9.91 -16.21 -8.59
N THR A 186 9.31 -16.30 -9.77
CA THR A 186 8.12 -15.54 -10.10
C THR A 186 6.90 -16.25 -9.49
N PRO A 187 6.12 -15.59 -8.63
CA PRO A 187 4.96 -16.22 -8.02
C PRO A 187 3.87 -16.52 -9.05
N GLY A 188 3.05 -17.54 -8.80
CA GLY A 188 1.78 -17.74 -9.50
C GLY A 188 0.85 -16.55 -9.24
N LEU A 189 -0.15 -16.33 -10.11
CA LEU A 189 -1.06 -15.19 -9.95
C LEU A 189 -1.81 -15.20 -8.62
N ASP A 190 -2.25 -16.36 -8.15
CA ASP A 190 -2.92 -16.47 -6.85
C ASP A 190 -1.98 -16.18 -5.67
N ASP A 191 -0.75 -16.72 -5.72
CA ASP A 191 0.30 -16.41 -4.74
C ASP A 191 0.73 -14.94 -4.78
N TYR A 192 0.78 -14.33 -5.99
CA TYR A 192 1.03 -12.90 -6.14
C TYR A 192 0.00 -12.09 -5.36
N PHE A 193 -1.30 -12.35 -5.53
CA PHE A 193 -2.34 -11.63 -4.81
C PHE A 193 -2.23 -11.80 -3.30
N GLY A 194 -2.02 -13.03 -2.82
CA GLY A 194 -1.83 -13.29 -1.39
C GLY A 194 -0.62 -12.56 -0.80
N MET A 195 0.51 -12.59 -1.49
CA MET A 195 1.72 -11.87 -1.12
C MET A 195 1.51 -10.35 -1.17
N ARG A 196 0.92 -9.83 -2.26
CA ARG A 196 0.78 -8.39 -2.51
C ARG A 196 -0.16 -7.72 -1.50
N LEU A 197 -1.22 -8.39 -1.05
CA LEU A 197 -2.08 -7.93 0.04
C LEU A 197 -1.32 -7.68 1.35
N GLY A 198 -0.20 -8.37 1.57
CA GLY A 198 0.72 -8.10 2.67
C GLY A 198 1.78 -7.07 2.30
N SER A 199 2.58 -7.35 1.27
CA SER A 199 3.81 -6.60 0.96
C SER A 199 3.58 -5.15 0.54
N CYS A 200 2.41 -4.80 -0.01
CA CYS A 200 2.09 -3.41 -0.39
C CYS A 200 1.78 -2.47 0.80
N ALA A 201 1.83 -2.95 2.04
CA ALA A 201 1.42 -2.21 3.23
C ALA A 201 -0.03 -1.66 3.19
N GLY A 202 -0.89 -2.15 2.29
CA GLY A 202 -2.21 -1.56 2.04
C GLY A 202 -3.11 -1.54 3.27
N ALA A 203 -3.32 -2.69 3.94
CA ALA A 203 -4.12 -2.75 5.17
C ALA A 203 -3.56 -1.86 6.29
N LEU A 204 -2.23 -1.73 6.38
CA LEU A 204 -1.56 -0.86 7.34
C LEU A 204 -1.79 0.62 7.00
N THR A 205 -1.62 1.00 5.74
CA THR A 205 -1.88 2.35 5.23
C THR A 205 -3.34 2.76 5.45
N LEU A 206 -4.30 1.88 5.16
CA LEU A 206 -5.72 2.12 5.40
C LEU A 206 -6.07 2.15 6.89
N GLY A 207 -5.35 1.39 7.73
CA GLY A 207 -5.50 1.43 9.19
C GLY A 207 -5.11 2.78 9.81
N TRP A 208 -4.15 3.51 9.22
CA TRP A 208 -3.80 4.86 9.65
C TRP A 208 -4.93 5.88 9.47
N ILE A 209 -5.89 5.61 8.58
CA ILE A 209 -7.03 6.51 8.33
C ILE A 209 -7.89 6.72 9.58
N GLU A 210 -8.12 5.65 10.37
CA GLU A 210 -8.86 5.74 11.63
C GLU A 210 -8.15 6.70 12.61
N ILE A 211 -6.82 6.62 12.69
CA ILE A 211 -5.99 7.47 13.56
C ILE A 211 -5.96 8.91 13.03
N ALA A 212 -5.82 9.08 11.71
CA ALA A 212 -5.80 10.39 11.08
C ALA A 212 -7.11 11.15 11.27
N ASN A 213 -8.25 10.44 11.19
CA ASN A 213 -9.57 11.03 11.41
C ASN A 213 -9.98 11.09 12.89
N GLN A 214 -9.22 10.48 13.79
CA GLN A 214 -9.57 10.33 15.22
C GLN A 214 -10.95 9.68 15.41
N THR A 215 -11.27 8.70 14.58
CA THR A 215 -12.54 7.98 14.58
C THR A 215 -12.27 6.49 14.62
N GLU A 216 -12.71 5.80 15.67
CA GLU A 216 -12.62 4.34 15.78
C GLU A 216 -13.88 3.69 15.21
N VAL A 217 -13.72 2.79 14.25
CA VAL A 217 -14.82 1.90 13.84
C VAL A 217 -15.01 0.81 14.90
N PRO A 218 -16.24 0.58 15.41
CA PRO A 218 -16.50 -0.47 16.37
C PRO A 218 -15.93 -1.82 15.90
N PRO A 219 -15.28 -2.62 16.79
CA PRO A 219 -14.72 -3.91 16.40
C PRO A 219 -15.73 -4.85 15.72
N ALA A 220 -16.97 -4.88 16.22
CA ALA A 220 -18.02 -5.70 15.64
C ALA A 220 -18.39 -5.34 14.19
N GLU A 221 -18.17 -4.09 13.78
CA GLU A 221 -18.36 -3.67 12.40
C GLU A 221 -17.08 -3.85 11.55
N MET A 222 -15.92 -3.50 12.11
CA MET A 222 -14.65 -3.65 11.40
C MET A 222 -14.32 -5.11 11.06
N ASP A 223 -14.72 -6.05 11.93
CA ASP A 223 -14.45 -7.46 11.76
C ASP A 223 -15.50 -8.18 10.88
N LEU A 224 -16.50 -7.45 10.35
CA LEU A 224 -17.46 -8.02 9.39
C LEU A 224 -16.75 -8.48 8.11
N PRO A 225 -17.06 -9.67 7.59
CA PRO A 225 -16.44 -10.18 6.35
C PRO A 225 -16.56 -9.21 5.17
N ALA A 226 -17.69 -8.51 5.04
CA ALA A 226 -17.88 -7.50 3.99
C ALA A 226 -16.90 -6.31 4.13
N VAL A 227 -16.63 -5.86 5.36
CA VAL A 227 -15.69 -4.75 5.63
C VAL A 227 -14.25 -5.19 5.39
N GLN A 228 -13.91 -6.44 5.78
CA GLN A 228 -12.62 -7.04 5.48
C GLN A 228 -12.40 -7.15 3.95
N ALA A 229 -13.40 -7.64 3.21
CA ALA A 229 -13.34 -7.73 1.75
C ALA A 229 -13.17 -6.35 1.09
N LEU A 230 -13.90 -5.33 1.55
CA LEU A 230 -13.78 -3.95 1.07
C LEU A 230 -12.38 -3.37 1.33
N THR A 231 -11.82 -3.62 2.52
CA THR A 231 -10.47 -3.19 2.86
C THR A 231 -9.42 -3.86 1.99
N GLU A 232 -9.52 -5.17 1.77
CA GLU A 232 -8.59 -5.90 0.91
C GLU A 232 -8.71 -5.50 -0.56
N MET A 233 -9.94 -5.32 -1.09
CA MET A 233 -10.16 -4.83 -2.45
C MET A 233 -9.58 -3.43 -2.66
N ALA A 234 -9.82 -2.49 -1.74
CA ALA A 234 -9.25 -1.13 -1.82
C ALA A 234 -7.71 -1.16 -1.79
N SER A 235 -7.14 -1.99 -0.90
CA SER A 235 -5.70 -2.21 -0.79
C SER A 235 -5.11 -2.76 -2.08
N LEU A 236 -5.72 -3.82 -2.65
CA LEU A 236 -5.19 -4.47 -3.85
C LEU A 236 -5.34 -3.59 -5.09
N VAL A 237 -6.46 -2.88 -5.26
CA VAL A 237 -6.64 -1.91 -6.35
C VAL A 237 -5.57 -0.82 -6.29
N ALA A 238 -5.30 -0.26 -5.10
CA ALA A 238 -4.25 0.73 -4.92
C ALA A 238 -2.85 0.15 -5.22
N ALA A 239 -2.57 -1.09 -4.81
CA ALA A 239 -1.31 -1.78 -5.10
C ALA A 239 -1.12 -2.04 -6.61
N MET A 240 -2.16 -2.47 -7.31
CA MET A 240 -2.10 -2.68 -8.77
C MET A 240 -1.94 -1.36 -9.53
N ASP A 241 -2.54 -0.27 -9.05
CA ASP A 241 -2.32 1.07 -9.59
C ASP A 241 -0.88 1.55 -9.32
N ASN A 242 -0.32 1.23 -8.15
CA ASN A 242 1.09 1.50 -7.84
C ASN A 242 2.02 0.73 -8.78
N ASP A 243 1.81 -0.57 -8.97
CA ASP A 243 2.60 -1.40 -9.88
C ASP A 243 2.56 -0.85 -11.33
N ARG A 244 1.42 -0.33 -11.77
CA ARG A 244 1.27 0.32 -13.08
C ARG A 244 2.04 1.63 -13.18
N HIS A 245 2.03 2.48 -12.12
CA HIS A 245 2.81 3.71 -12.10
C HIS A 245 4.31 3.45 -12.05
N SER A 246 4.72 2.46 -11.25
CA SER A 246 6.12 2.17 -11.00
C SER A 246 6.78 1.32 -12.08
N LEU A 247 6.00 0.61 -12.93
CA LEU A 247 6.53 -0.35 -13.90
C LEU A 247 7.75 0.16 -14.69
N PRO A 248 7.75 1.38 -15.24
CA PRO A 248 8.92 1.87 -15.98
C PRO A 248 10.12 2.12 -15.09
N LYS A 249 9.91 2.73 -13.92
CA LYS A 249 10.96 2.92 -12.91
C LYS A 249 11.52 1.57 -12.48
N ASP A 250 10.65 0.63 -12.12
CA ASP A 250 11.02 -0.70 -11.62
C ASP A 250 11.77 -1.50 -12.70
N THR A 251 11.35 -1.42 -13.95
CA THR A 251 12.04 -2.08 -15.07
C THR A 251 13.45 -1.51 -15.28
N VAL A 252 13.60 -0.21 -15.20
CA VAL A 252 14.90 0.46 -15.41
C VAL A 252 15.86 0.22 -14.22
N LEU A 253 15.33 0.08 -13.01
CA LEU A 253 16.11 -0.20 -11.79
C LEU A 253 16.29 -1.70 -11.53
N ASP A 254 15.79 -2.59 -12.42
CA ASP A 254 15.80 -4.06 -12.24
C ASP A 254 15.04 -4.53 -10.98
N LEU A 255 13.94 -3.85 -10.67
CA LEU A 255 13.08 -4.13 -9.51
C LEU A 255 11.70 -4.71 -9.90
N ALA A 256 11.46 -4.96 -11.18
CA ALA A 256 10.14 -5.31 -11.70
C ALA A 256 9.76 -6.81 -11.53
N ASP A 257 10.60 -7.62 -10.90
CA ASP A 257 10.43 -9.07 -10.76
C ASP A 257 9.12 -9.50 -10.06
N GLN A 258 8.56 -8.61 -9.22
CA GLN A 258 7.30 -8.82 -8.48
C GLN A 258 6.20 -7.81 -8.89
N ASN A 259 6.35 -7.09 -10.02
CA ASN A 259 5.36 -6.19 -10.55
C ASN A 259 4.23 -6.98 -11.24
N PHE A 260 2.97 -6.59 -11.01
CA PHE A 260 1.81 -7.34 -11.49
C PHE A 260 1.80 -7.56 -13.00
N ALA A 261 2.14 -6.53 -13.79
CA ALA A 261 2.19 -6.65 -15.25
C ALA A 261 3.27 -7.65 -15.69
N ILE A 262 4.41 -7.69 -15.02
CA ILE A 262 5.50 -8.64 -15.30
C ILE A 262 5.07 -10.07 -14.94
N VAL A 263 4.42 -10.25 -13.79
CA VAL A 263 3.91 -11.57 -13.38
C VAL A 263 2.89 -12.10 -14.40
N ILE A 264 1.97 -11.27 -14.88
CA ILE A 264 1.01 -11.65 -15.94
C ILE A 264 1.75 -11.99 -17.24
N ALA A 265 2.69 -11.12 -17.68
CA ALA A 265 3.44 -11.32 -18.92
C ALA A 265 4.14 -12.70 -18.93
N GLN A 266 4.77 -13.07 -17.82
CA GLN A 266 5.47 -14.34 -17.69
C GLN A 266 4.52 -15.55 -17.65
N HIS A 267 3.42 -15.46 -16.89
CA HIS A 267 2.47 -16.57 -16.78
C HIS A 267 1.68 -16.84 -18.06
N HIS A 268 1.31 -15.78 -18.78
CA HIS A 268 0.47 -15.89 -19.98
C HIS A 268 1.30 -15.85 -21.28
N HIS A 269 2.63 -15.71 -21.18
CA HIS A 269 3.53 -15.56 -22.33
C HIS A 269 3.14 -14.39 -23.25
N LEU A 270 2.77 -13.25 -22.65
CA LEU A 270 2.34 -12.04 -23.31
C LEU A 270 3.47 -11.01 -23.43
N ASP A 271 3.38 -10.12 -24.41
CA ASP A 271 4.16 -8.89 -24.35
C ASP A 271 3.66 -7.96 -23.23
N ILE A 272 4.51 -7.05 -22.79
CA ILE A 272 4.23 -6.22 -21.62
C ILE A 272 3.01 -5.31 -21.78
N ASN A 273 2.72 -4.83 -22.99
CA ASN A 273 1.54 -3.98 -23.25
C ASN A 273 0.25 -4.79 -23.19
N GLN A 274 0.26 -6.04 -23.68
CA GLN A 274 -0.86 -6.97 -23.52
C GLN A 274 -1.08 -7.34 -22.05
N ALA A 275 0.00 -7.64 -21.33
CA ALA A 275 -0.07 -7.93 -19.90
C ALA A 275 -0.62 -6.75 -19.07
N LEU A 276 -0.28 -5.52 -19.45
CA LEU A 276 -0.86 -4.32 -18.85
C LEU A 276 -2.37 -4.21 -19.09
N GLN A 277 -2.87 -4.56 -20.28
CA GLN A 277 -4.31 -4.58 -20.54
C GLN A 277 -5.03 -5.62 -19.67
N ASP A 278 -4.47 -6.82 -19.53
CA ASP A 278 -5.01 -7.88 -18.66
C ASP A 278 -4.98 -7.46 -17.19
N ALA A 279 -3.89 -6.83 -16.75
CA ALA A 279 -3.75 -6.30 -15.39
C ALA A 279 -4.86 -5.28 -15.07
N ILE A 280 -5.15 -4.38 -16.01
CA ILE A 280 -6.18 -3.35 -15.87
C ILE A 280 -7.58 -3.98 -15.85
N ALA A 281 -7.83 -4.99 -16.71
CA ALA A 281 -9.10 -5.69 -16.71
C ALA A 281 -9.38 -6.37 -15.35
N ILE A 282 -8.38 -7.03 -14.77
CA ILE A 282 -8.49 -7.63 -13.42
C ILE A 282 -8.70 -6.57 -12.36
N ARG A 283 -7.91 -5.51 -12.39
CA ARG A 283 -8.00 -4.38 -11.45
C ARG A 283 -9.39 -3.71 -11.50
N ASP A 284 -9.89 -3.44 -12.69
CA ASP A 284 -11.18 -2.77 -12.86
C ASP A 284 -12.35 -3.66 -12.41
N ARG A 285 -12.26 -4.97 -12.63
CA ARG A 285 -13.24 -5.93 -12.13
C ARG A 285 -13.29 -5.96 -10.60
N ILE A 286 -12.13 -5.89 -9.92
CA ILE A 286 -12.05 -5.75 -8.46
C ILE A 286 -12.68 -4.42 -8.02
N LEU A 287 -12.38 -3.32 -8.72
CA LEU A 287 -12.97 -2.01 -8.41
C LEU A 287 -14.50 -2.00 -8.59
N VAL A 288 -15.02 -2.62 -9.65
CA VAL A 288 -16.48 -2.75 -9.86
C VAL A 288 -17.11 -3.50 -8.68
N ARG A 289 -16.52 -4.63 -8.24
CA ARG A 289 -16.99 -5.36 -7.07
C ARG A 289 -16.89 -4.56 -5.78
N PHE A 290 -15.80 -3.81 -5.57
CA PHE A 290 -15.64 -2.90 -4.44
C PHE A 290 -16.77 -1.86 -4.39
N LEU A 291 -17.07 -1.22 -5.50
CA LEU A 291 -18.12 -0.19 -5.58
C LEU A 291 -19.49 -0.78 -5.27
N ASP A 292 -19.81 -1.95 -5.81
CA ASP A 292 -21.07 -2.66 -5.59
C ASP A 292 -21.23 -3.08 -4.11
N LEU A 293 -20.26 -3.78 -3.54
CA LEU A 293 -20.29 -4.20 -2.14
C LEU A 293 -20.34 -3.00 -1.18
N ARG A 294 -19.59 -1.94 -1.47
CA ARG A 294 -19.62 -0.71 -0.67
C ARG A 294 -21.02 -0.07 -0.68
N ALA A 295 -21.68 -0.02 -1.84
CA ALA A 295 -23.03 0.50 -1.94
C ALA A 295 -24.06 -0.33 -1.15
N GLN A 296 -23.85 -1.64 -1.00
CA GLN A 296 -24.69 -2.52 -0.20
C GLN A 296 -24.46 -2.37 1.31
N VAL A 297 -23.20 -2.19 1.75
CA VAL A 297 -22.84 -2.07 3.18
C VAL A 297 -23.15 -0.68 3.74
N ARG A 298 -22.90 0.37 2.95
CA ARG A 298 -22.93 1.78 3.38
C ARG A 298 -24.24 2.22 4.05
N PRO A 299 -25.45 1.81 3.60
CA PRO A 299 -26.72 2.24 4.19
C PRO A 299 -26.94 1.81 5.64
N ASN A 300 -26.34 0.68 6.05
CA ASN A 300 -26.49 0.09 7.38
C ASN A 300 -25.28 0.32 8.29
N ALA A 301 -24.26 1.05 7.81
CA ALA A 301 -23.04 1.35 8.55
C ALA A 301 -23.30 2.41 9.62
N SER A 302 -22.62 2.29 10.78
CA SER A 302 -22.52 3.40 11.73
C SER A 302 -21.85 4.61 11.06
N GLU A 303 -21.91 5.78 11.69
CA GLU A 303 -21.23 6.96 11.19
C GLU A 303 -19.71 6.72 11.02
N ALA A 304 -19.09 6.05 12.01
CA ALA A 304 -17.67 5.71 11.99
C ALA A 304 -17.31 4.75 10.85
N LEU A 305 -18.06 3.67 10.68
CA LEU A 305 -17.86 2.75 9.55
C LEU A 305 -18.14 3.46 8.22
N GLY A 306 -19.20 4.26 8.15
CA GLY A 306 -19.51 5.03 6.95
C GLY A 306 -18.38 5.95 6.52
N GLN A 307 -17.76 6.65 7.46
CA GLN A 307 -16.59 7.48 7.21
C GLN A 307 -15.39 6.64 6.74
N TYR A 308 -15.14 5.47 7.35
CA TYR A 308 -14.11 4.55 6.92
C TYR A 308 -14.31 4.07 5.47
N LEU A 309 -15.53 3.64 5.12
CA LEU A 309 -15.88 3.21 3.77
C LEU A 309 -15.72 4.33 2.73
N ASP A 310 -16.03 5.57 3.09
CA ASP A 310 -15.80 6.73 2.23
C ASP A 310 -14.30 6.96 2.01
N ASN A 311 -13.50 6.81 3.06
CA ASN A 311 -12.04 6.94 2.97
C ASN A 311 -11.38 5.78 2.20
N LEU A 312 -11.93 4.55 2.22
CA LEU A 312 -11.46 3.49 1.31
C LEU A 312 -11.61 3.93 -0.16
N GLY A 313 -12.74 4.56 -0.50
CA GLY A 313 -12.94 5.16 -1.82
C GLY A 313 -11.94 6.27 -2.12
N HIS A 314 -11.72 7.18 -1.17
CA HIS A 314 -10.72 8.24 -1.30
C HIS A 314 -9.31 7.68 -1.45
N ALA A 315 -8.97 6.58 -0.78
CA ALA A 315 -7.69 5.92 -0.92
C ALA A 315 -7.47 5.37 -2.34
N VAL A 316 -8.45 4.66 -2.89
CA VAL A 316 -8.39 4.15 -4.28
C VAL A 316 -8.19 5.30 -5.28
N ARG A 317 -9.03 6.34 -5.21
CA ARG A 317 -8.90 7.49 -6.10
C ARG A 317 -7.64 8.29 -5.83
N GLY A 318 -7.33 8.53 -4.57
CA GLY A 318 -6.20 9.35 -4.13
C GLY A 318 -4.85 8.74 -4.50
N ASN A 319 -4.72 7.41 -4.42
CA ASN A 319 -3.51 6.72 -4.86
C ASN A 319 -3.25 6.93 -6.35
N ALA A 320 -4.27 6.78 -7.20
CA ALA A 320 -4.13 7.03 -8.62
C ALA A 320 -3.81 8.50 -8.92
N ASP A 321 -4.55 9.46 -8.32
CA ASP A 321 -4.29 10.91 -8.47
C ASP A 321 -2.88 11.30 -8.04
N TRP A 322 -2.37 10.72 -6.94
CA TRP A 322 -1.03 10.95 -6.41
C TRP A 322 0.02 10.36 -7.34
N GLY A 323 -0.08 9.08 -7.67
CA GLY A 323 0.90 8.36 -8.49
C GLY A 323 1.08 8.97 -9.88
N MET A 324 0.01 9.53 -10.45
CA MET A 324 0.07 10.26 -11.72
C MET A 324 0.84 11.59 -11.65
N ARG A 325 1.21 12.09 -10.47
CA ARG A 325 1.79 13.44 -10.31
C ARG A 325 3.13 13.47 -9.62
N VAL A 326 3.46 12.45 -8.83
CA VAL A 326 4.69 12.47 -8.04
C VAL A 326 5.92 12.26 -8.91
N THR A 327 6.95 13.03 -8.65
CA THR A 327 8.21 12.97 -9.39
C THR A 327 8.93 11.64 -9.21
N ARG A 328 8.64 10.90 -8.12
CA ARG A 328 9.17 9.55 -7.88
C ARG A 328 8.94 8.57 -9.03
N TYR A 329 7.81 8.69 -9.76
CA TYR A 329 7.50 7.82 -10.90
C TYR A 329 7.82 8.41 -12.27
N HIS A 330 8.22 9.68 -12.32
CA HIS A 330 8.42 10.40 -13.57
C HIS A 330 9.86 10.92 -13.76
N ASN A 331 10.64 11.05 -12.69
CA ASN A 331 11.98 11.61 -12.74
C ASN A 331 13.00 10.71 -12.03
N TYR A 332 13.22 9.53 -12.61
CA TYR A 332 14.15 8.52 -12.12
C TYR A 332 15.41 8.38 -13.01
N ALA A 333 15.54 9.19 -14.05
CA ALA A 333 16.64 9.10 -15.02
C ALA A 333 18.03 9.17 -14.37
N ASP A 334 18.20 10.00 -13.35
CA ASP A 334 19.50 10.15 -12.65
C ASP A 334 19.92 8.89 -11.85
N ARG A 335 19.00 7.95 -11.64
CA ARG A 335 19.27 6.67 -10.98
C ARG A 335 19.48 5.52 -11.96
N CYS A 336 19.31 5.75 -13.26
CA CYS A 336 19.27 4.71 -14.27
C CYS A 336 20.63 4.50 -14.93
N THR A 337 21.04 3.23 -15.04
CA THR A 337 22.14 2.78 -15.90
C THR A 337 21.66 1.93 -17.10
N ALA A 338 20.34 1.79 -17.26
CA ALA A 338 19.70 0.88 -18.20
C ALA A 338 19.14 1.56 -19.45
N PRO A 339 18.82 0.81 -20.55
CA PRO A 339 18.35 1.37 -21.79
C PRO A 339 17.02 2.12 -21.62
N GLU A 340 16.87 3.19 -22.40
CA GLU A 340 15.71 4.06 -22.37
C GLU A 340 14.41 3.29 -22.66
N LEU A 341 13.50 3.28 -21.68
CA LEU A 341 12.11 2.92 -21.90
C LEU A 341 11.34 4.18 -22.30
N ILE A 342 10.74 4.15 -23.46
CA ILE A 342 9.97 5.27 -23.98
C ILE A 342 8.52 5.14 -23.49
N TYR A 343 8.07 6.11 -22.71
CA TYR A 343 6.68 6.29 -22.38
C TYR A 343 5.90 6.91 -23.52
N THR A 344 4.92 6.21 -24.04
CA THR A 344 4.04 6.72 -25.11
C THR A 344 2.75 7.34 -24.59
N ASN A 345 2.43 7.21 -23.31
CA ASN A 345 1.19 7.77 -22.76
C ASN A 345 1.42 8.42 -21.39
N GLN A 346 2.07 9.59 -21.41
CA GLN A 346 2.34 10.39 -20.22
C GLN A 346 1.15 11.24 -19.77
N HIS A 347 0.03 11.22 -20.49
CA HIS A 347 -1.12 12.05 -20.17
C HIS A 347 -2.03 11.34 -19.19
N LEU A 348 -2.33 12.07 -18.11
CA LEU A 348 -3.21 11.68 -17.00
C LEU A 348 -4.65 11.62 -17.48
N ASN A 349 -5.04 10.51 -18.11
CA ASN A 349 -6.38 10.34 -18.62
C ASN A 349 -7.18 9.39 -17.73
N TRP A 350 -8.41 9.79 -17.45
CA TRP A 350 -9.40 8.93 -16.82
C TRP A 350 -10.24 8.23 -17.89
N ALA A 351 -10.39 6.92 -17.77
CA ALA A 351 -11.32 6.16 -18.59
C ALA A 351 -12.75 6.41 -18.13
N ALA A 352 -13.67 6.59 -19.06
CA ALA A 352 -15.09 6.77 -18.77
C ALA A 352 -15.78 5.47 -18.31
N GLN A 353 -15.23 4.31 -18.65
CA GLN A 353 -15.76 2.99 -18.36
C GLN A 353 -14.64 2.05 -17.92
N PRO A 354 -14.93 1.04 -17.06
CA PRO A 354 -13.96 0.03 -16.71
C PRO A 354 -13.60 -0.85 -17.91
N ALA A 355 -12.37 -1.34 -17.95
CA ALA A 355 -11.90 -2.28 -18.96
C ALA A 355 -12.62 -3.65 -18.85
N ASP A 356 -12.97 -4.06 -17.62
CA ASP A 356 -13.82 -5.22 -17.35
C ASP A 356 -14.90 -4.86 -16.32
N LYS A 357 -16.17 -4.96 -16.72
CA LYS A 357 -17.35 -4.69 -15.88
C LYS A 357 -18.09 -5.94 -15.43
N ARG A 358 -17.55 -7.11 -15.69
CA ARG A 358 -18.18 -8.38 -15.28
C ARG A 358 -18.30 -8.45 -13.76
N THR A 359 -19.35 -9.08 -13.27
CA THR A 359 -19.66 -9.19 -11.85
C THR A 359 -19.41 -10.58 -11.27
N ASP A 360 -19.09 -11.57 -12.10
CA ASP A 360 -18.71 -12.91 -11.67
C ASP A 360 -17.33 -12.92 -10.99
N SER A 361 -17.06 -13.91 -10.13
CA SER A 361 -15.83 -14.01 -9.37
C SER A 361 -14.59 -14.20 -10.27
N LEU A 362 -13.45 -13.65 -9.84
CA LEU A 362 -12.16 -13.95 -10.45
C LEU A 362 -11.78 -15.43 -10.19
N PRO A 363 -11.02 -16.07 -11.10
CA PRO A 363 -10.64 -17.47 -10.99
C PRO A 363 -9.50 -17.74 -9.98
N TYR A 364 -9.28 -16.82 -9.04
CA TYR A 364 -8.21 -16.90 -8.05
C TYR A 364 -8.78 -17.29 -6.68
N PRO A 365 -8.39 -18.45 -6.10
CA PRO A 365 -8.89 -18.92 -4.81
C PRO A 365 -8.74 -17.89 -3.68
N SER A 366 -7.61 -17.19 -3.61
CA SER A 366 -7.33 -16.17 -2.59
C SER A 366 -8.28 -14.97 -2.62
N LEU A 367 -8.91 -14.66 -3.77
CA LEU A 367 -9.79 -13.52 -3.97
C LEU A 367 -11.27 -13.92 -4.09
N ARG A 368 -11.57 -15.19 -4.38
CA ARG A 368 -12.93 -15.65 -4.72
C ARG A 368 -13.96 -15.30 -3.65
N TRP A 369 -13.57 -15.35 -2.37
CA TRP A 369 -14.48 -15.09 -1.25
C TRP A 369 -15.04 -13.67 -1.24
N TRP A 370 -14.42 -12.69 -1.94
CA TRP A 370 -14.95 -11.34 -2.08
C TRP A 370 -16.28 -11.30 -2.85
N TRP A 371 -16.60 -12.36 -3.61
CA TRP A 371 -17.84 -12.53 -4.37
C TRP A 371 -18.85 -13.45 -3.68
N ASP A 372 -18.63 -13.81 -2.41
CA ASP A 372 -19.64 -14.57 -1.67
C ASP A 372 -20.89 -13.70 -1.44
N ASP A 373 -22.06 -14.22 -1.85
CA ASP A 373 -23.35 -13.55 -1.71
C ASP A 373 -23.75 -13.36 -0.24
N ASN A 374 -23.20 -14.16 0.67
CA ASN A 374 -23.47 -14.09 2.10
C ASN A 374 -22.70 -13.00 2.83
N LEU A 375 -21.76 -12.27 2.20
CA LEU A 375 -21.00 -11.21 2.84
C LEU A 375 -21.89 -10.13 3.48
N VAL A 376 -23.07 -9.85 2.91
CA VAL A 376 -24.00 -8.82 3.39
C VAL A 376 -25.08 -9.38 4.28
N VAL A 377 -25.46 -10.67 4.13
CA VAL A 377 -26.57 -11.32 4.84
C VAL A 377 -26.23 -11.58 6.32
N GLY A 378 -24.97 -11.66 6.71
CA GLY A 378 -24.51 -11.92 8.08
C GLY A 378 -24.77 -10.80 9.10
N ASN A 379 -25.34 -9.67 8.69
CA ASN A 379 -25.51 -8.49 9.56
C ASN A 379 -26.83 -8.46 10.34
N VAL A 380 -27.72 -9.45 10.23
CA VAL A 380 -28.99 -9.49 10.96
C VAL A 380 -29.27 -10.90 11.49
N SER A 381 -28.58 -11.30 12.55
CA SER A 381 -29.13 -12.24 13.50
C SER A 381 -29.03 -11.63 14.89
N GLU A 382 -30.03 -10.85 15.27
CA GLU A 382 -30.38 -10.65 16.67
C GLU A 382 -30.55 -12.02 17.30
N SER A 383 -29.56 -12.50 18.03
CA SER A 383 -29.78 -13.58 19.00
C SER A 383 -30.58 -12.99 20.16
N SER A 384 -31.90 -12.98 20.04
CA SER A 384 -32.78 -12.86 21.20
C SER A 384 -32.47 -14.02 22.15
N PRO A 385 -32.15 -13.77 23.41
CA PRO A 385 -32.02 -14.83 24.38
C PRO A 385 -33.45 -15.30 24.73
N THR A 386 -33.91 -16.37 24.09
CA THR A 386 -35.09 -17.11 24.60
C THR A 386 -34.70 -17.70 25.94
N GLY A 387 -35.10 -16.99 26.99
CA GLY A 387 -35.09 -17.53 28.32
C GLY A 387 -35.98 -18.77 28.40
N THR A 388 -35.37 -19.92 28.65
CA THR A 388 -36.04 -21.09 29.17
C THR A 388 -35.51 -21.35 30.58
N ASN A 389 -36.23 -20.80 31.56
CA ASN A 389 -36.21 -21.28 32.94
C ASN A 389 -36.47 -22.78 32.94
N ARG A 390 -35.51 -23.61 33.33
CA ARG A 390 -35.75 -24.91 33.93
C ARG A 390 -35.15 -24.91 35.31
N ARG A 391 -36.07 -24.83 36.31
CA ARG A 391 -35.82 -25.29 37.66
C ARG A 391 -35.58 -26.81 37.63
N ILE A 392 -34.55 -27.27 38.22
CA ILE A 392 -34.50 -28.32 39.25
C ILE A 392 -33.16 -28.10 39.99
#